data_bfdcf78a1720b2b2d553e43c572f2f34
#
_entry.id   bfdcf78a1720b2b2d553e43c572f2f34
#
_cell.length_a   1.000
_cell.length_b   1.000
_cell.length_c   1.000
_cell.angle_alpha   90.00
_cell.angle_beta   90.00
_cell.angle_gamma   90.00
#
_symmetry.space_group_name_H-M   'P 1'
#
loop_
_entity.id
_entity.type
_entity.pdbx_description
1 polymer ?
#
loop_
_entity_poly.entity_id
_entity_poly.type
_entity_poly.pdbx_seq_one_letter_code
_entity_poly.pdbx_strand_id
1 'polypeptide(L)'
;ELSEIDKTIFKNFDFDFDGKTEFTIPHFSRVTEDFSIGVIYGSSGSGKSSILKQYGEEKELVWDNNKTIASHFDSVEDAIERLGAVGLNTVPTWAKPRHVLSNGEGFRCDLARRLGDNIVIDEFTSVVNRDVAKSCSLSLYKYVKRKGLKNIVLATCHDDILEWLQPDWVFNTDAKKFASRGLVRQPIEIRVIAGSRKYWELFKKHHYLTEELPKSAHCYLAVWKDRIIGFASSMSLPGWTPPLYEGDKRLKWREARTVVLPDFQGLGIGTRLSDAVADIMLDKKV
;
A
#
# COMPACT_ATOMS: atom_id res chain seq x y z
N GLU A 1 -40.34 6.38 -16.83
CA GLU A 1 -40.87 7.53 -17.61
C GLU A 1 -39.85 8.66 -17.60
N LEU A 2 -39.57 9.24 -18.79
CA LEU A 2 -38.63 10.37 -18.90
C LEU A 2 -39.27 11.63 -18.32
N SER A 3 -38.50 12.37 -17.51
CA SER A 3 -38.93 13.68 -17.04
C SER A 3 -38.94 14.73 -18.15
N GLU A 4 -39.62 15.86 -17.97
CA GLU A 4 -39.60 16.96 -18.93
C GLU A 4 -38.19 17.55 -19.12
N ILE A 5 -37.34 17.44 -18.08
CA ILE A 5 -35.92 17.85 -18.15
C ILE A 5 -35.16 16.91 -19.10
N ASP A 6 -35.36 15.60 -18.97
CA ASP A 6 -34.70 14.61 -19.84
C ASP A 6 -35.08 14.83 -21.31
N LYS A 7 -36.39 15.00 -21.59
CA LYS A 7 -36.86 15.30 -22.95
C LYS A 7 -36.26 16.56 -23.54
N THR A 8 -36.12 17.60 -22.72
CA THR A 8 -35.53 18.87 -23.16
C THR A 8 -34.05 18.71 -23.45
N ILE A 9 -33.29 18.01 -22.57
CA ILE A 9 -31.88 17.73 -22.76
C ILE A 9 -31.68 16.92 -24.03
N PHE A 10 -32.40 15.81 -24.20
CA PHE A 10 -32.27 14.94 -25.38
C PHE A 10 -32.55 15.67 -26.68
N LYS A 11 -33.59 16.50 -26.70
CA LYS A 11 -33.92 17.35 -27.85
C LYS A 11 -32.80 18.38 -28.15
N ASN A 12 -32.21 18.99 -27.14
CA ASN A 12 -31.16 20.02 -27.32
C ASN A 12 -29.82 19.44 -27.80
N PHE A 13 -29.60 18.16 -27.58
CA PHE A 13 -28.38 17.44 -27.98
C PHE A 13 -28.59 16.48 -29.15
N ASP A 14 -29.75 16.54 -29.83
CA ASP A 14 -30.11 15.63 -30.92
C ASP A 14 -29.90 14.14 -30.53
N PHE A 15 -30.20 13.80 -29.29
CA PHE A 15 -29.98 12.47 -28.74
C PHE A 15 -31.30 11.68 -28.72
N ASP A 16 -31.39 10.69 -29.59
CA ASP A 16 -32.52 9.75 -29.63
C ASP A 16 -32.33 8.66 -28.56
N PHE A 17 -33.13 8.68 -27.53
CA PHE A 17 -33.17 7.68 -26.48
C PHE A 17 -34.46 6.87 -26.50
N ASP A 18 -34.35 5.59 -26.79
CA ASP A 18 -35.49 4.66 -26.85
C ASP A 18 -36.00 4.16 -25.47
N GLY A 19 -35.44 4.72 -24.40
CA GLY A 19 -35.82 4.35 -23.02
C GLY A 19 -35.10 3.09 -22.52
N LYS A 20 -34.15 2.55 -23.28
CA LYS A 20 -33.38 1.36 -22.90
C LYS A 20 -31.90 1.59 -23.03
N THR A 21 -31.14 1.18 -22.05
CA THR A 21 -29.69 1.03 -22.14
C THR A 21 -29.38 -0.44 -21.87
N GLU A 22 -28.88 -1.13 -22.88
CA GLU A 22 -28.48 -2.52 -22.76
C GLU A 22 -26.98 -2.60 -22.57
N PHE A 23 -26.55 -3.29 -21.52
CA PHE A 23 -25.16 -3.60 -21.26
C PHE A 23 -24.99 -5.12 -21.12
N THR A 24 -24.17 -5.70 -21.98
CA THR A 24 -23.87 -7.13 -21.90
C THR A 24 -22.68 -7.36 -20.97
N ILE A 25 -22.93 -7.96 -19.83
CA ILE A 25 -21.86 -8.38 -18.90
C ILE A 25 -20.99 -9.43 -19.61
N PRO A 26 -19.65 -9.25 -19.62
CA PRO A 26 -18.76 -10.24 -20.20
C PRO A 26 -18.98 -11.62 -19.58
N HIS A 27 -19.05 -12.65 -20.40
CA HIS A 27 -19.15 -14.01 -19.89
C HIS A 27 -17.88 -14.37 -19.12
N PHE A 28 -18.05 -14.78 -17.88
CA PHE A 28 -16.99 -15.23 -16.99
C PHE A 28 -17.45 -16.44 -16.20
N SER A 29 -16.70 -17.53 -16.29
CA SER A 29 -16.94 -18.71 -15.45
C SER A 29 -16.20 -18.55 -14.14
N ARG A 30 -16.91 -18.62 -13.03
CA ARG A 30 -16.31 -18.50 -11.70
C ARG A 30 -15.19 -19.51 -11.50
N VAL A 31 -14.03 -19.04 -11.06
CA VAL A 31 -12.92 -19.91 -10.67
C VAL A 31 -13.27 -20.59 -9.35
N THR A 32 -13.28 -21.92 -9.34
CA THR A 32 -13.63 -22.76 -8.18
C THR A 32 -12.43 -23.49 -7.59
N GLU A 33 -11.30 -23.47 -8.28
CA GLU A 33 -10.03 -24.01 -7.79
C GLU A 33 -9.48 -23.13 -6.66
N ASP A 34 -8.65 -23.71 -5.80
CA ASP A 34 -7.99 -22.98 -4.72
C ASP A 34 -7.06 -21.89 -5.26
N PHE A 35 -7.30 -20.67 -4.86
CA PHE A 35 -6.46 -19.51 -5.14
C PHE A 35 -6.30 -18.62 -3.91
N SER A 36 -5.28 -17.80 -3.90
CA SER A 36 -5.11 -16.77 -2.87
C SER A 36 -5.70 -15.44 -3.34
N ILE A 37 -5.27 -14.95 -4.50
CA ILE A 37 -5.70 -13.65 -5.04
C ILE A 37 -6.17 -13.82 -6.48
N GLY A 38 -7.39 -13.35 -6.77
CA GLY A 38 -7.94 -13.19 -8.10
C GLY A 38 -8.20 -11.71 -8.40
N VAL A 39 -8.03 -11.30 -9.67
CA VAL A 39 -8.26 -9.90 -10.07
C VAL A 39 -9.13 -9.81 -11.31
N ILE A 40 -10.17 -8.98 -11.21
CA ILE A 40 -11.02 -8.57 -12.33
C ILE A 40 -10.64 -7.12 -12.67
N TYR A 41 -10.18 -6.87 -13.90
CA TYR A 41 -9.76 -5.53 -14.28
C TYR A 41 -10.27 -5.13 -15.67
N GLY A 42 -10.36 -3.81 -15.90
CA GLY A 42 -10.83 -3.21 -17.15
C GLY A 42 -11.38 -1.81 -16.92
N SER A 43 -11.88 -1.19 -17.97
CA SER A 43 -12.40 0.18 -17.94
C SER A 43 -13.59 0.35 -16.98
N SER A 44 -13.90 1.59 -16.60
CA SER A 44 -15.11 1.87 -15.83
C SER A 44 -16.35 1.48 -16.63
N GLY A 45 -17.36 0.87 -15.96
CA GLY A 45 -18.57 0.41 -16.62
C GLY A 45 -18.43 -0.91 -17.40
N SER A 46 -17.29 -1.58 -17.41
CA SER A 46 -17.06 -2.83 -18.17
C SER A 46 -17.65 -4.10 -17.53
N GLY A 47 -18.42 -3.97 -16.43
CA GLY A 47 -19.09 -5.10 -15.77
C GLY A 47 -18.29 -5.78 -14.65
N LYS A 48 -17.18 -5.20 -14.21
CA LYS A 48 -16.34 -5.75 -13.12
C LYS A 48 -17.13 -6.07 -11.84
N SER A 49 -17.90 -5.11 -11.35
CA SER A 49 -18.70 -5.27 -10.12
C SER A 49 -19.75 -6.37 -10.25
N SER A 50 -20.34 -6.54 -11.45
CA SER A 50 -21.31 -7.62 -11.70
C SER A 50 -20.65 -9.01 -11.66
N ILE A 51 -19.43 -9.14 -12.16
CA ILE A 51 -18.65 -10.38 -12.08
C ILE A 51 -18.18 -10.62 -10.63
N LEU A 52 -17.73 -9.57 -9.95
CA LEU A 52 -17.26 -9.64 -8.56
C LEU A 52 -18.33 -10.22 -7.62
N LYS A 53 -19.59 -9.87 -7.82
CA LYS A 53 -20.76 -10.39 -7.05
C LYS A 53 -20.88 -11.91 -7.08
N GLN A 54 -20.32 -12.61 -8.06
CA GLN A 54 -20.29 -14.08 -8.08
C GLN A 54 -19.44 -14.66 -6.93
N TYR A 55 -18.53 -13.88 -6.34
CA TYR A 55 -17.67 -14.29 -5.23
C TYR A 55 -18.18 -13.83 -3.86
N GLY A 56 -19.12 -12.90 -3.82
CA GLY A 56 -19.72 -12.38 -2.61
C GLY A 56 -20.00 -10.88 -2.68
N GLU A 57 -20.32 -10.32 -1.53
CA GLU A 57 -20.53 -8.89 -1.36
C GLU A 57 -19.38 -8.29 -0.52
N GLU A 58 -19.03 -7.05 -0.84
CA GLU A 58 -18.02 -6.33 -0.08
C GLU A 58 -18.55 -6.04 1.32
N LYS A 59 -17.73 -6.37 2.34
CA LYS A 59 -18.08 -6.13 3.74
C LYS A 59 -18.20 -4.63 4.01
N GLU A 60 -19.39 -4.20 4.43
CA GLU A 60 -19.60 -2.84 4.91
C GLU A 60 -18.85 -2.62 6.22
N LEU A 61 -18.21 -1.46 6.34
CA LEU A 61 -17.43 -1.09 7.53
C LEU A 61 -18.08 0.08 8.25
N VAL A 62 -18.36 -0.12 9.52
CA VAL A 62 -18.79 0.97 10.41
C VAL A 62 -17.60 1.44 11.24
N TRP A 63 -17.30 2.74 11.19
CA TRP A 63 -16.29 3.40 11.96
C TRP A 63 -16.92 4.28 13.03
N ASP A 64 -16.57 4.06 14.29
CA ASP A 64 -16.93 4.95 15.40
C ASP A 64 -16.02 6.20 15.35
N ASN A 65 -16.60 7.33 15.08
CA ASN A 65 -15.86 8.61 14.95
C ASN A 65 -15.22 9.08 16.26
N ASN A 66 -15.61 8.51 17.41
CA ASN A 66 -15.04 8.82 18.70
C ASN A 66 -13.87 7.91 19.09
N LYS A 67 -13.55 6.93 18.25
CA LYS A 67 -12.47 5.99 18.47
C LYS A 67 -11.33 6.19 17.48
N THR A 68 -10.12 5.88 17.93
CA THR A 68 -8.95 5.83 17.07
C THR A 68 -9.04 4.62 16.14
N ILE A 69 -8.29 4.65 15.02
CA ILE A 69 -8.22 3.53 14.09
C ILE A 69 -7.81 2.25 14.81
N ALA A 70 -6.75 2.30 15.60
CA ALA A 70 -6.23 1.13 16.32
C ALA A 70 -7.28 0.47 17.23
N SER A 71 -8.19 1.25 17.83
CA SER A 71 -9.23 0.74 18.72
C SER A 71 -10.35 -0.05 18.02
N HIS A 72 -10.29 -0.21 16.69
CA HIS A 72 -11.26 -1.01 15.92
C HIS A 72 -10.73 -2.40 15.54
N PHE A 73 -9.58 -2.79 16.07
CA PHE A 73 -8.99 -4.11 15.90
C PHE A 73 -9.08 -4.91 17.19
N ASP A 74 -8.98 -6.23 17.10
CA ASP A 74 -9.23 -7.14 18.21
C ASP A 74 -8.13 -7.12 19.27
N SER A 75 -6.88 -6.80 18.86
CA SER A 75 -5.73 -6.66 19.76
C SER A 75 -4.69 -5.68 19.21
N VAL A 76 -3.69 -5.33 20.01
CA VAL A 76 -2.55 -4.50 19.58
C VAL A 76 -1.79 -5.17 18.45
N GLU A 77 -1.55 -6.48 18.58
CA GLU A 77 -0.85 -7.29 17.59
C GLU A 77 -1.63 -7.35 16.28
N ASP A 78 -2.96 -7.54 16.34
CA ASP A 78 -3.84 -7.54 15.15
C ASP A 78 -3.82 -6.18 14.45
N ALA A 79 -3.90 -5.08 15.21
CA ALA A 79 -3.80 -3.73 14.67
C ALA A 79 -2.47 -3.48 13.95
N ILE A 80 -1.35 -3.79 14.60
CA ILE A 80 0.01 -3.62 14.04
C ILE A 80 0.16 -4.47 12.77
N GLU A 81 -0.26 -5.71 12.82
CA GLU A 81 -0.10 -6.65 11.71
C GLU A 81 -0.93 -6.24 10.49
N ARG A 82 -2.21 -5.94 10.67
CA ARG A 82 -3.12 -5.60 9.56
C ARG A 82 -2.84 -4.21 8.98
N LEU A 83 -2.57 -3.21 9.81
CA LEU A 83 -2.18 -1.87 9.33
C LEU A 83 -0.82 -1.93 8.62
N GLY A 84 0.11 -2.71 9.12
CA GLY A 84 1.38 -3.01 8.46
C GLY A 84 1.21 -3.74 7.12
N ALA A 85 0.24 -4.67 7.04
CA ALA A 85 -0.07 -5.44 5.83
C ALA A 85 -0.54 -4.56 4.65
N VAL A 86 -1.10 -3.42 4.93
CA VAL A 86 -1.55 -2.45 3.90
C VAL A 86 -0.58 -1.28 3.71
N GLY A 87 0.59 -1.35 4.34
CA GLY A 87 1.63 -0.32 4.24
C GLY A 87 1.33 0.95 5.04
N LEU A 88 0.41 0.91 6.00
CA LEU A 88 0.13 2.03 6.89
C LEU A 88 0.94 1.91 8.18
N ASN A 89 2.23 2.26 8.14
CA ASN A 89 3.16 2.07 9.25
C ASN A 89 3.42 3.34 10.08
N THR A 90 2.57 4.34 9.97
CA THR A 90 2.70 5.61 10.68
C THR A 90 1.89 5.59 11.97
N VAL A 91 2.51 5.31 13.10
CA VAL A 91 1.86 5.22 14.42
C VAL A 91 0.98 6.44 14.77
N PRO A 92 1.39 7.70 14.53
CA PRO A 92 0.51 8.85 14.72
C PRO A 92 -0.80 8.80 13.93
N THR A 93 -0.83 8.13 12.78
CA THR A 93 -2.06 7.93 12.01
C THR A 93 -3.01 6.97 12.70
N TRP A 94 -2.48 5.93 13.36
CA TRP A 94 -3.29 4.94 14.09
C TRP A 94 -4.06 5.52 15.28
N ALA A 95 -3.53 6.60 15.87
CA ALA A 95 -4.13 7.33 16.98
C ALA A 95 -5.22 8.33 16.54
N LYS A 96 -5.49 8.46 15.25
CA LYS A 96 -6.53 9.35 14.70
C LYS A 96 -7.83 8.58 14.45
N PRO A 97 -9.00 9.24 14.50
CA PRO A 97 -10.25 8.66 14.01
C PRO A 97 -10.26 8.61 12.47
N ARG A 98 -11.04 7.66 11.91
CA ARG A 98 -11.08 7.39 10.46
C ARG A 98 -11.43 8.61 9.60
N HIS A 99 -12.35 9.46 10.05
CA HIS A 99 -12.88 10.59 9.29
C HIS A 99 -11.89 11.75 9.06
N VAL A 100 -10.79 11.82 9.82
CA VAL A 100 -9.74 12.86 9.65
C VAL A 100 -8.57 12.43 8.79
N LEU A 101 -8.61 11.21 8.27
CA LEU A 101 -7.55 10.69 7.42
C LEU A 101 -7.67 11.19 5.97
N SER A 102 -6.53 11.25 5.29
CA SER A 102 -6.52 11.40 3.84
C SER A 102 -7.19 10.20 3.14
N ASN A 103 -7.64 10.39 1.91
CA ASN A 103 -8.27 9.31 1.13
C ASN A 103 -7.37 8.06 1.05
N GLY A 104 -6.07 8.23 0.85
CA GLY A 104 -5.13 7.12 0.76
C GLY A 104 -4.90 6.39 2.10
N GLU A 105 -4.84 7.12 3.22
CA GLU A 105 -4.77 6.51 4.55
C GLU A 105 -6.07 5.79 4.88
N GLY A 106 -7.19 6.44 4.57
CA GLY A 106 -8.51 5.90 4.77
C GLY A 106 -8.74 4.59 4.02
N PHE A 107 -8.43 4.55 2.73
CA PHE A 107 -8.50 3.34 1.92
C PHE A 107 -7.69 2.20 2.55
N ARG A 108 -6.45 2.47 2.99
CA ARG A 108 -5.61 1.46 3.64
C ARG A 108 -6.20 0.98 4.97
N CYS A 109 -6.82 1.85 5.76
CA CYS A 109 -7.52 1.44 6.98
C CYS A 109 -8.72 0.54 6.69
N ASP A 110 -9.52 0.90 5.69
CA ASP A 110 -10.68 0.10 5.28
C ASP A 110 -10.22 -1.27 4.78
N LEU A 111 -9.18 -1.32 3.96
CA LEU A 111 -8.58 -2.56 3.51
C LEU A 111 -8.07 -3.42 4.68
N ALA A 112 -7.33 -2.83 5.64
CA ALA A 112 -6.82 -3.54 6.80
C ALA A 112 -7.92 -4.25 7.59
N ARG A 113 -9.08 -3.60 7.78
CA ARG A 113 -10.23 -4.18 8.50
C ARG A 113 -10.96 -5.27 7.71
N ARG A 114 -10.88 -5.23 6.37
CA ARG A 114 -11.49 -6.26 5.51
C ARG A 114 -10.66 -7.52 5.39
N LEU A 115 -9.34 -7.47 5.65
CA LEU A 115 -8.45 -8.61 5.43
C LEU A 115 -8.93 -9.90 6.10
N GLY A 116 -8.95 -10.98 5.33
CA GLY A 116 -9.41 -12.31 5.75
C GLY A 116 -9.59 -13.22 4.55
N ASP A 117 -10.10 -14.42 4.79
CA ASP A 117 -10.50 -15.35 3.74
C ASP A 117 -11.85 -14.96 3.13
N ASN A 118 -12.08 -15.33 1.88
CA ASN A 118 -13.34 -15.16 1.16
C ASN A 118 -13.82 -13.70 1.12
N ILE A 119 -12.92 -12.78 0.83
CA ILE A 119 -13.25 -11.36 0.72
C ILE A 119 -13.30 -10.90 -0.73
N VAL A 120 -14.19 -9.95 -0.98
CA VAL A 120 -14.27 -9.20 -2.23
C VAL A 120 -14.06 -7.72 -1.96
N ILE A 121 -13.36 -7.03 -2.86
CA ILE A 121 -13.12 -5.59 -2.78
C ILE A 121 -13.35 -4.99 -4.16
N ASP A 122 -14.32 -4.12 -4.27
CA ASP A 122 -14.56 -3.35 -5.48
C ASP A 122 -13.71 -2.07 -5.50
N GLU A 123 -13.50 -1.52 -6.68
CA GLU A 123 -12.70 -0.32 -6.91
C GLU A 123 -11.33 -0.33 -6.20
N PHE A 124 -10.70 -1.50 -6.11
CA PHE A 124 -9.39 -1.63 -5.46
C PHE A 124 -8.39 -0.65 -6.06
N THR A 125 -7.81 0.23 -5.21
CA THR A 125 -6.86 1.29 -5.54
C THR A 125 -7.39 2.48 -6.37
N SER A 126 -8.68 2.62 -6.60
CA SER A 126 -9.24 3.72 -7.40
C SER A 126 -9.06 5.11 -6.75
N VAL A 127 -9.04 5.17 -5.42
CA VAL A 127 -8.99 6.44 -4.65
C VAL A 127 -7.58 6.84 -4.20
N VAL A 128 -6.54 6.13 -4.63
CA VAL A 128 -5.15 6.37 -4.21
C VAL A 128 -4.24 6.68 -5.39
N ASN A 129 -3.15 7.41 -5.13
CA ASN A 129 -2.13 7.63 -6.16
C ASN A 129 -1.44 6.31 -6.55
N ARG A 130 -0.75 6.29 -7.70
CA ARG A 130 -0.18 5.06 -8.28
C ARG A 130 0.95 4.46 -7.44
N ASP A 131 1.73 5.27 -6.73
CA ASP A 131 2.80 4.78 -5.86
C ASP A 131 2.22 4.07 -4.62
N VAL A 132 1.18 4.66 -4.00
CA VAL A 132 0.42 4.02 -2.91
C VAL A 132 -0.27 2.75 -3.38
N ALA A 133 -0.89 2.75 -4.56
CA ALA A 133 -1.54 1.58 -5.13
C ALA A 133 -0.56 0.40 -5.27
N LYS A 134 0.62 0.65 -5.84
CA LYS A 134 1.68 -0.36 -6.01
C LYS A 134 2.23 -0.86 -4.68
N SER A 135 2.55 0.06 -3.75
CA SER A 135 3.08 -0.33 -2.44
C SER A 135 2.07 -1.12 -1.61
N CYS A 136 0.80 -0.70 -1.62
CA CYS A 136 -0.29 -1.40 -0.95
C CYS A 136 -0.51 -2.79 -1.55
N SER A 137 -0.51 -2.91 -2.88
CA SER A 137 -0.66 -4.19 -3.59
C SER A 137 0.43 -5.19 -3.22
N LEU A 138 1.70 -4.75 -3.18
CA LEU A 138 2.80 -5.63 -2.76
C LEU A 138 2.71 -6.01 -1.28
N SER A 139 2.33 -5.08 -0.41
CA SER A 139 2.17 -5.37 1.02
C SER A 139 1.05 -6.37 1.25
N LEU A 140 -0.08 -6.19 0.57
CA LEU A 140 -1.20 -7.13 0.57
C LEU A 140 -0.77 -8.52 0.10
N TYR A 141 -0.09 -8.63 -1.04
CA TYR A 141 0.43 -9.90 -1.55
C TYR A 141 1.30 -10.62 -0.51
N LYS A 142 2.27 -9.91 0.09
CA LYS A 142 3.15 -10.49 1.11
C LYS A 142 2.37 -10.99 2.32
N TYR A 143 1.38 -10.23 2.78
CA TYR A 143 0.54 -10.61 3.91
C TYR A 143 -0.30 -11.85 3.60
N VAL A 144 -0.99 -11.85 2.46
CA VAL A 144 -1.82 -12.97 2.00
C VAL A 144 -0.99 -14.25 1.91
N LYS A 145 0.20 -14.18 1.32
CA LYS A 145 1.09 -15.36 1.23
C LYS A 145 1.61 -15.81 2.60
N ARG A 146 1.99 -14.89 3.48
CA ARG A 146 2.46 -15.23 4.83
C ARG A 146 1.38 -15.86 5.70
N LYS A 147 0.13 -15.37 5.59
CA LYS A 147 -1.01 -15.89 6.37
C LYS A 147 -1.70 -17.08 5.70
N GLY A 148 -1.38 -17.39 4.45
CA GLY A 148 -2.05 -18.45 3.69
C GLY A 148 -3.50 -18.15 3.35
N LEU A 149 -3.87 -16.86 3.27
CA LEU A 149 -5.26 -16.45 3.00
C LEU A 149 -5.71 -16.88 1.60
N LYS A 150 -7.01 -17.17 1.49
CA LYS A 150 -7.64 -17.73 0.30
C LYS A 150 -8.86 -16.92 -0.16
N ASN A 151 -9.14 -17.04 -1.45
CA ASN A 151 -10.37 -16.52 -2.08
C ASN A 151 -10.53 -15.01 -1.91
N ILE A 152 -9.45 -14.24 -2.12
CA ILE A 152 -9.47 -12.78 -2.16
C ILE A 152 -9.69 -12.37 -3.59
N VAL A 153 -10.79 -11.69 -3.90
CA VAL A 153 -11.10 -11.22 -5.25
C VAL A 153 -11.21 -9.70 -5.26
N LEU A 154 -10.45 -9.07 -6.15
CA LEU A 154 -10.34 -7.63 -6.26
C LEU A 154 -10.81 -7.18 -7.63
N ALA A 155 -11.62 -6.12 -7.71
CA ALA A 155 -11.95 -5.45 -8.96
C ALA A 155 -11.25 -4.09 -9.02
N THR A 156 -10.64 -3.76 -10.17
CA THR A 156 -9.87 -2.52 -10.36
C THR A 156 -9.94 -2.01 -11.79
N CYS A 157 -9.80 -0.69 -11.98
CA CYS A 157 -9.60 -0.07 -13.29
C CYS A 157 -8.12 -0.05 -13.72
N HIS A 158 -7.22 -0.52 -12.87
CA HIS A 158 -5.78 -0.30 -13.02
C HIS A 158 -5.03 -1.63 -13.20
N ASP A 159 -4.35 -1.79 -14.31
CA ASP A 159 -3.53 -2.97 -14.64
C ASP A 159 -2.09 -2.88 -14.13
N ASP A 160 -1.57 -1.68 -13.88
CA ASP A 160 -0.19 -1.44 -13.43
C ASP A 160 0.11 -1.92 -11.99
N ILE A 161 -0.92 -2.38 -11.26
CA ILE A 161 -0.76 -3.02 -9.95
C ILE A 161 -0.60 -4.54 -10.04
N LEU A 162 -0.91 -5.16 -11.17
CA LEU A 162 -0.95 -6.62 -11.30
C LEU A 162 0.40 -7.26 -11.02
N GLU A 163 1.49 -6.68 -11.53
CA GLU A 163 2.86 -7.16 -11.26
C GLU A 163 3.25 -7.07 -9.77
N TRP A 164 2.63 -6.15 -9.02
CA TRP A 164 2.88 -5.94 -7.58
C TRP A 164 2.05 -6.88 -6.70
N LEU A 165 0.83 -7.11 -7.12
CA LEU A 165 -0.14 -7.96 -6.43
C LEU A 165 0.09 -9.45 -6.70
N GLN A 166 0.67 -9.81 -7.86
CA GLN A 166 0.95 -11.17 -8.32
C GLN A 166 -0.24 -12.13 -8.13
N PRO A 167 -1.40 -11.84 -8.73
CA PRO A 167 -2.59 -12.66 -8.57
C PRO A 167 -2.40 -14.07 -9.17
N ASP A 168 -3.11 -15.03 -8.62
CA ASP A 168 -3.14 -16.39 -9.14
C ASP A 168 -3.90 -16.47 -10.47
N TRP A 169 -4.89 -15.58 -10.65
CA TRP A 169 -5.61 -15.42 -11.91
C TRP A 169 -6.06 -13.97 -12.14
N VAL A 170 -6.22 -13.60 -13.38
CA VAL A 170 -6.77 -12.31 -13.81
C VAL A 170 -7.85 -12.49 -14.88
N PHE A 171 -8.85 -11.63 -14.87
CA PHE A 171 -9.84 -11.51 -15.92
C PHE A 171 -9.92 -10.06 -16.41
N ASN A 172 -9.60 -9.86 -17.69
CA ASN A 172 -9.76 -8.57 -18.36
C ASN A 172 -11.16 -8.46 -18.95
N THR A 173 -12.00 -7.56 -18.42
CA THR A 173 -13.38 -7.40 -18.88
C THR A 173 -13.49 -6.75 -20.25
N ASP A 174 -12.55 -5.87 -20.63
CA ASP A 174 -12.55 -5.20 -21.95
C ASP A 174 -12.15 -6.18 -23.05
N ALA A 175 -11.07 -6.92 -22.83
CA ALA A 175 -10.59 -7.93 -23.76
C ALA A 175 -11.38 -9.25 -23.70
N LYS A 176 -12.21 -9.44 -22.67
CA LYS A 176 -12.94 -10.69 -22.36
C LYS A 176 -12.00 -11.89 -22.26
N LYS A 177 -10.83 -11.69 -21.66
CA LYS A 177 -9.77 -12.71 -21.56
C LYS A 177 -9.46 -13.07 -20.12
N PHE A 178 -9.37 -14.36 -19.89
CA PHE A 178 -8.90 -14.95 -18.65
C PHE A 178 -7.43 -15.38 -18.80
N ALA A 179 -6.63 -15.18 -17.75
CA ALA A 179 -5.29 -15.70 -17.66
C ALA A 179 -5.00 -16.17 -16.22
N SER A 180 -4.38 -17.33 -16.10
CA SER A 180 -3.92 -17.88 -14.83
C SER A 180 -2.40 -17.91 -14.82
N ARG A 181 -1.80 -17.40 -13.73
CA ARG A 181 -0.36 -17.40 -13.42
C ARG A 181 0.58 -16.76 -14.46
N GLY A 182 1.69 -16.22 -14.01
CA GLY A 182 2.80 -15.82 -14.87
C GLY A 182 3.27 -14.38 -14.79
N LEU A 183 2.69 -13.55 -13.91
CA LEU A 183 3.22 -12.19 -13.71
C LEU A 183 4.44 -12.27 -12.76
N VAL A 184 5.63 -12.06 -13.31
CA VAL A 184 6.87 -11.96 -12.54
C VAL A 184 7.18 -10.49 -12.29
N ARG A 185 7.15 -10.10 -11.02
CA ARG A 185 7.53 -8.73 -10.65
C ARG A 185 9.03 -8.52 -10.79
N GLN A 186 9.41 -7.42 -11.43
CA GLN A 186 10.80 -6.98 -11.44
C GLN A 186 11.28 -6.62 -10.03
N PRO A 187 12.52 -6.94 -9.66
CA PRO A 187 13.09 -6.54 -8.38
C PRO A 187 13.10 -5.01 -8.22
N ILE A 188 12.84 -4.55 -6.99
CA ILE A 188 12.96 -3.12 -6.67
C ILE A 188 14.43 -2.86 -6.35
N GLU A 189 15.11 -2.12 -7.23
CA GLU A 189 16.50 -1.70 -7.03
C GLU A 189 16.52 -0.29 -6.44
N ILE A 190 17.12 -0.16 -5.27
CA ILE A 190 17.26 1.11 -4.55
C ILE A 190 18.73 1.40 -4.38
N ARG A 191 19.14 2.59 -4.81
CA ARG A 191 20.51 3.10 -4.54
C ARG A 191 20.52 3.79 -3.19
N VAL A 192 21.48 3.42 -2.35
CA VAL A 192 21.77 4.12 -1.09
C VAL A 192 22.98 5.00 -1.30
N ILE A 193 22.82 6.30 -1.11
CA ILE A 193 23.85 7.31 -1.32
C ILE A 193 24.07 8.17 -0.07
N ALA A 194 25.26 8.71 0.10
CA ALA A 194 25.50 9.69 1.14
C ALA A 194 24.68 10.96 0.89
N GLY A 195 24.04 11.47 1.92
CA GLY A 195 23.13 12.61 1.85
C GLY A 195 23.53 13.76 2.76
N SER A 196 23.01 14.96 2.47
CA SER A 196 23.15 16.12 3.33
C SER A 196 22.03 16.18 4.38
N ARG A 197 22.33 16.71 5.57
CA ARG A 197 21.36 16.97 6.64
C ARG A 197 20.11 17.76 6.17
N LYS A 198 20.28 18.65 5.18
CA LYS A 198 19.17 19.44 4.62
C LYS A 198 18.02 18.59 4.11
N TYR A 199 18.27 17.36 3.67
CA TYR A 199 17.21 16.46 3.21
C TYR A 199 16.32 15.97 4.34
N TRP A 200 16.72 16.09 5.61
CA TRP A 200 15.90 15.78 6.76
C TRP A 200 14.57 16.57 6.77
N GLU A 201 14.57 17.80 6.25
CA GLU A 201 13.36 18.63 6.16
C GLU A 201 12.23 17.95 5.40
N LEU A 202 12.53 17.09 4.41
CA LEU A 202 11.52 16.32 3.67
C LEU A 202 10.90 15.19 4.49
N PHE A 203 11.62 14.70 5.48
CA PHE A 203 11.28 13.47 6.22
C PHE A 203 10.83 13.72 7.65
N LYS A 204 11.24 14.82 8.29
CA LYS A 204 11.02 15.07 9.73
C LYS A 204 9.55 14.98 10.15
N LYS A 205 8.62 15.46 9.32
CA LYS A 205 7.17 15.40 9.57
C LYS A 205 6.59 13.98 9.57
N HIS A 206 7.32 13.02 9.03
CA HIS A 206 6.92 11.61 8.97
C HIS A 206 7.59 10.78 10.07
N HIS A 207 8.45 11.40 10.87
CA HIS A 207 9.12 10.75 12.00
C HIS A 207 8.33 10.98 13.29
N TYR A 208 8.09 9.92 14.06
CA TYR A 208 7.17 9.95 15.19
C TYR A 208 7.79 10.38 16.52
N LEU A 209 9.13 10.47 16.65
CA LEU A 209 9.78 10.83 17.91
C LEU A 209 10.01 12.33 18.01
N THR A 210 11.11 12.83 17.44
CA THR A 210 11.48 14.24 17.48
C THR A 210 11.85 14.72 16.09
N GLU A 211 11.59 15.99 15.79
CA GLU A 211 11.99 16.60 14.53
C GLU A 211 13.49 16.90 14.44
N GLU A 212 14.20 16.86 15.57
CA GLU A 212 15.62 17.17 15.62
C GLU A 212 16.48 16.01 15.13
N LEU A 213 17.46 16.34 14.29
CA LEU A 213 18.48 15.42 13.83
C LEU A 213 19.80 15.73 14.58
N PRO A 214 20.45 14.73 15.25
CA PRO A 214 21.71 14.94 15.95
C PRO A 214 22.76 15.59 15.06
N LYS A 215 23.53 16.55 15.57
CA LYS A 215 24.53 17.31 14.80
C LYS A 215 25.61 16.43 14.17
N SER A 216 26.00 15.36 14.86
CA SER A 216 27.03 14.39 14.44
C SER A 216 26.49 13.28 13.53
N ALA A 217 25.21 13.33 13.13
CA ALA A 217 24.62 12.27 12.31
C ALA A 217 25.18 12.27 10.89
N HIS A 218 25.64 11.09 10.44
CA HIS A 218 25.91 10.79 9.04
C HIS A 218 24.62 10.42 8.36
N CYS A 219 24.32 11.06 7.23
CA CYS A 219 23.04 10.95 6.56
C CYS A 219 23.18 10.18 5.26
N TYR A 220 22.12 9.37 4.96
CA TYR A 220 22.03 8.54 3.77
C TYR A 220 20.62 8.67 3.17
N LEU A 221 20.55 8.55 1.87
CA LEU A 221 19.30 8.65 1.11
C LEU A 221 19.07 7.36 0.35
N ALA A 222 17.83 6.87 0.38
CA ALA A 222 17.36 5.83 -0.51
C ALA A 222 16.77 6.47 -1.76
N VAL A 223 17.29 6.12 -2.93
CA VAL A 223 16.87 6.65 -4.23
C VAL A 223 16.32 5.53 -5.10
N TRP A 224 15.11 5.71 -5.59
CA TRP A 224 14.46 4.79 -6.51
C TRP A 224 13.92 5.56 -7.72
N LYS A 225 14.31 5.16 -8.93
CA LYS A 225 13.93 5.83 -10.19
C LYS A 225 14.12 7.36 -10.09
N ASP A 226 15.31 7.78 -9.63
CA ASP A 226 15.73 9.18 -9.43
C ASP A 226 14.90 10.00 -8.42
N ARG A 227 14.03 9.35 -7.66
CA ARG A 227 13.27 9.97 -6.56
C ARG A 227 13.89 9.59 -5.21
N ILE A 228 14.03 10.56 -4.33
CA ILE A 228 14.43 10.32 -2.94
C ILE A 228 13.20 9.85 -2.18
N ILE A 229 13.22 8.60 -1.71
CA ILE A 229 12.07 7.94 -1.08
C ILE A 229 12.31 7.57 0.38
N GLY A 230 13.56 7.60 0.84
CA GLY A 230 13.91 7.27 2.21
C GLY A 230 15.12 8.05 2.68
N PHE A 231 15.21 8.20 3.99
CA PHE A 231 16.31 8.85 4.72
C PHE A 231 16.72 7.93 5.87
N ALA A 232 18.01 7.74 6.03
CA ALA A 232 18.57 7.12 7.21
C ALA A 232 19.73 7.94 7.77
N SER A 233 19.97 7.83 9.04
CA SER A 233 21.13 8.45 9.67
C SER A 233 21.72 7.58 10.76
N SER A 234 23.05 7.59 10.86
CA SER A 234 23.83 6.91 11.87
C SER A 234 24.70 7.89 12.64
N MET A 235 25.05 7.55 13.87
CA MET A 235 25.95 8.31 14.71
C MET A 235 26.78 7.39 15.58
N SER A 236 27.95 7.84 16.03
CA SER A 236 28.75 7.09 16.98
C SER A 236 28.06 6.95 18.33
N LEU A 237 28.29 5.84 19.01
CA LEU A 237 27.83 5.68 20.39
C LEU A 237 28.59 6.65 21.31
N PRO A 238 27.91 7.27 22.28
CA PRO A 238 28.57 8.08 23.31
C PRO A 238 29.62 7.27 24.08
N GLY A 239 30.77 7.90 24.39
CA GLY A 239 31.87 7.24 25.10
C GLY A 239 31.53 6.74 26.52
N TRP A 240 30.50 7.30 27.16
CA TRP A 240 30.01 6.89 28.48
C TRP A 240 29.03 5.69 28.46
N THR A 241 28.63 5.21 27.26
CA THR A 241 27.73 4.05 27.16
C THR A 241 28.40 2.82 27.78
N PRO A 242 27.76 2.13 28.75
CA PRO A 242 28.32 0.94 29.38
C PRO A 242 28.74 -0.11 28.31
N PRO A 243 29.77 -0.91 28.60
CA PRO A 243 30.22 -1.94 27.66
C PRO A 243 29.22 -3.07 27.55
N LEU A 244 28.15 -2.86 26.75
CA LEU A 244 27.20 -3.93 26.37
C LEU A 244 27.83 -4.98 25.47
N TYR A 245 29.03 -4.66 24.91
CA TYR A 245 29.77 -5.51 23.98
C TYR A 245 31.26 -5.49 24.29
N GLU A 246 31.86 -6.65 24.19
CA GLU A 246 33.33 -6.76 24.16
C GLU A 246 33.87 -6.14 22.86
N GLY A 247 34.86 -5.24 22.96
CA GLY A 247 35.51 -4.63 21.82
C GLY A 247 35.65 -3.11 21.89
N ASP A 248 36.31 -2.52 20.91
CA ASP A 248 36.64 -1.08 20.87
C ASP A 248 35.37 -0.23 20.67
N LYS A 249 35.03 0.59 21.66
CA LYS A 249 33.85 1.48 21.64
C LYS A 249 33.91 2.51 20.52
N ARG A 250 35.08 2.88 20.04
CA ARG A 250 35.27 3.85 18.95
C ARG A 250 34.73 3.36 17.61
N LEU A 251 34.54 2.04 17.48
CA LEU A 251 34.04 1.39 16.28
C LEU A 251 32.51 1.14 16.29
N LYS A 252 31.81 1.59 17.35
CA LYS A 252 30.35 1.33 17.49
C LYS A 252 29.53 2.48 16.97
N TRP A 253 28.59 2.15 16.13
CA TRP A 253 27.61 3.06 15.54
C TRP A 253 26.20 2.64 15.93
N ARG A 254 25.30 3.59 15.97
CA ARG A 254 23.87 3.34 16.14
C ARG A 254 23.08 4.06 15.06
N GLU A 255 21.98 3.49 14.69
CA GLU A 255 20.95 4.21 13.93
C GLU A 255 20.41 5.37 14.76
N ALA A 256 20.27 6.54 14.14
CA ALA A 256 19.68 7.70 14.78
C ALA A 256 18.25 7.95 14.26
N ARG A 257 18.05 7.90 12.97
CA ARG A 257 16.74 8.09 12.30
C ARG A 257 16.67 7.24 11.05
N THR A 258 15.52 6.57 10.82
CA THR A 258 15.20 5.94 9.53
C THR A 258 13.75 6.23 9.21
N VAL A 259 13.51 6.83 8.05
CA VAL A 259 12.19 7.24 7.57
C VAL A 259 12.05 6.91 6.10
N VAL A 260 10.94 6.28 5.75
CA VAL A 260 10.50 6.07 4.37
C VAL A 260 9.23 6.87 4.14
N LEU A 261 9.15 7.59 3.01
CA LEU A 261 7.96 8.35 2.68
C LEU A 261 6.71 7.47 2.69
N PRO A 262 5.56 7.98 3.14
CA PRO A 262 4.33 7.19 3.32
C PRO A 262 3.90 6.40 2.09
N ASP A 263 4.10 6.94 0.89
CA ASP A 263 3.73 6.31 -0.39
C ASP A 263 4.55 5.05 -0.70
N PHE A 264 5.70 4.87 -0.04
CA PHE A 264 6.63 3.75 -0.25
C PHE A 264 6.74 2.82 0.96
N GLN A 265 5.93 3.03 1.98
CA GLN A 265 5.87 2.15 3.16
C GLN A 265 5.27 0.78 2.78
N GLY A 266 5.62 -0.27 3.54
CA GLY A 266 5.19 -1.64 3.26
C GLY A 266 6.04 -2.40 2.23
N LEU A 267 6.88 -1.72 1.47
CA LEU A 267 7.79 -2.35 0.50
C LEU A 267 8.99 -3.06 1.15
N GLY A 268 9.21 -2.87 2.47
CA GLY A 268 10.38 -3.37 3.20
C GLY A 268 11.65 -2.54 2.98
N ILE A 269 11.49 -1.29 2.54
CA ILE A 269 12.61 -0.38 2.25
C ILE A 269 13.31 0.05 3.53
N GLY A 270 12.55 0.37 4.59
CA GLY A 270 13.12 0.87 5.85
C GLY A 270 14.16 -0.07 6.44
N THR A 271 13.84 -1.34 6.62
CA THR A 271 14.75 -2.36 7.13
C THR A 271 15.99 -2.51 6.26
N ARG A 272 15.79 -2.63 4.92
CA ARG A 272 16.91 -2.78 3.99
C ARG A 272 17.80 -1.55 3.90
N LEU A 273 17.22 -0.35 4.07
CA LEU A 273 17.99 0.89 4.14
C LEU A 273 18.84 0.93 5.42
N SER A 274 18.29 0.50 6.55
CA SER A 274 19.03 0.37 7.82
C SER A 274 20.19 -0.62 7.68
N ASP A 275 19.93 -1.81 7.12
CA ASP A 275 20.95 -2.83 6.88
C ASP A 275 22.07 -2.30 5.96
N ALA A 276 21.70 -1.69 4.83
CA ALA A 276 22.69 -1.12 3.89
C ALA A 276 23.53 -0.01 4.51
N VAL A 277 22.94 0.83 5.37
CA VAL A 277 23.70 1.85 6.11
C VAL A 277 24.64 1.21 7.13
N ALA A 278 24.22 0.13 7.79
CA ALA A 278 25.10 -0.63 8.70
C ALA A 278 26.30 -1.21 7.94
N ASP A 279 26.09 -1.80 6.78
CA ASP A 279 27.17 -2.33 5.93
C ASP A 279 28.15 -1.22 5.50
N ILE A 280 27.64 -0.09 5.01
CA ILE A 280 28.49 1.08 4.65
C ILE A 280 29.30 1.56 5.85
N MET A 281 28.75 1.52 7.05
CA MET A 281 29.47 1.94 8.26
C MET A 281 30.51 0.90 8.70
N LEU A 282 30.28 -0.37 8.44
CA LEU A 282 31.26 -1.44 8.66
C LEU A 282 32.45 -1.32 7.69
N ASP A 283 32.19 -1.08 6.41
CA ASP A 283 33.23 -0.94 5.38
C ASP A 283 34.13 0.29 5.61
N LYS A 284 33.62 1.36 6.20
CA LYS A 284 34.41 2.55 6.55
C LYS A 284 35.39 2.35 7.71
N LYS A 285 35.49 1.15 8.27
CA LYS A 285 36.36 0.81 9.40
C LYS A 285 37.70 0.17 8.98
N VAL A 286 37.90 0.01 7.68
CA VAL A 286 39.17 -0.52 7.13
C VAL A 286 40.15 0.59 6.83
#